data_bf8dd7f51bed48f9654fbe603f8d6525
#
_entry.id   bf8dd7f51bed48f9654fbe603f8d6525
#
_cell.length_a   1.000
_cell.length_b   1.000
_cell.length_c   1.000
_cell.angle_alpha   90.00
_cell.angle_beta   90.00
_cell.angle_gamma   90.00
#
_symmetry.space_group_name_H-M   'P 1'
#
loop_
_entity.id
_entity.type
_entity.pdbx_description
1 polymer ?
#
loop_
_entity_poly.entity_id
_entity_poly.type
_entity_poly.pdbx_seq_one_letter_code
_entity_poly.pdbx_strand_id
1 'polypeptide(L)'
;MKRVGLVAHDQKKKALTDWCGVHRAALEKFDLYATGTTGAGIVAATGLRITLLKSGPLGGDAQLGAMIAEGRLDALIFFQDPLTALPHDVDVKALTRLATLYNVLFAVNGATADAVLAAI
;
A
#
# COMPACT_ATOMS: atom_id res chain seq x y z
N MET A 1 -9.81 0.60 14.55
CA MET A 1 -9.46 -0.30 13.44
C MET A 1 -8.02 -0.09 13.03
N LYS A 2 -7.35 -1.15 12.66
CA LYS A 2 -5.99 -1.04 12.12
C LYS A 2 -6.02 -0.35 10.76
N ARG A 3 -4.97 0.42 10.46
CA ARG A 3 -4.86 1.19 9.23
C ARG A 3 -3.82 0.55 8.31
N VAL A 4 -4.23 0.29 7.08
CA VAL A 4 -3.38 -0.39 6.08
C VAL A 4 -3.27 0.49 4.83
N GLY A 5 -2.03 0.74 4.41
CA GLY A 5 -1.74 1.43 3.15
C GLY A 5 -1.53 0.43 2.02
N LEU A 6 -2.10 0.72 0.86
CA LEU A 6 -2.02 -0.11 -0.34
C LEU A 6 -1.40 0.70 -1.47
N VAL A 7 -0.27 0.24 -1.98
CA VAL A 7 0.48 0.91 -3.05
C VAL A 7 0.98 -0.14 -4.03
N ALA A 8 1.07 0.22 -5.30
CA ALA A 8 1.69 -0.63 -6.31
C ALA A 8 2.35 0.22 -7.39
N HIS A 9 3.50 -0.23 -7.88
CA HIS A 9 4.06 0.26 -9.13
C HIS A 9 3.12 -0.08 -10.28
N ASP A 10 3.18 0.66 -11.39
CA ASP A 10 2.24 0.52 -12.50
C ASP A 10 2.11 -0.92 -12.98
N GLN A 11 3.22 -1.63 -13.14
CA GLN A 11 3.24 -3.02 -13.60
C GLN A 11 2.70 -4.02 -12.57
N LYS A 12 2.48 -3.58 -11.33
CA LYS A 12 2.00 -4.43 -10.24
C LYS A 12 0.59 -4.07 -9.76
N LYS A 13 -0.05 -3.08 -10.38
CA LYS A 13 -1.40 -2.65 -9.98
C LYS A 13 -2.42 -3.76 -10.14
N LYS A 14 -2.35 -4.53 -11.24
CA LYS A 14 -3.25 -5.66 -11.45
C LYS A 14 -3.05 -6.73 -10.38
N ALA A 15 -1.81 -7.07 -10.08
CA ALA A 15 -1.49 -8.07 -9.06
C ALA A 15 -2.02 -7.66 -7.69
N LEU A 16 -1.86 -6.39 -7.30
CA LEU A 16 -2.40 -5.89 -6.04
C LEU A 16 -3.94 -5.91 -6.04
N THR A 17 -4.56 -5.49 -7.12
CA THR A 17 -6.02 -5.51 -7.25
C THR A 17 -6.56 -6.93 -7.12
N ASP A 18 -5.94 -7.91 -7.77
CA ASP A 18 -6.32 -9.32 -7.68
C ASP A 18 -6.13 -9.85 -6.24
N TRP A 19 -5.02 -9.48 -5.60
CA TRP A 19 -4.75 -9.84 -4.21
C TRP A 19 -5.82 -9.29 -3.26
N CYS A 20 -6.21 -8.04 -3.45
CA CYS A 20 -7.29 -7.42 -2.66
C CYS A 20 -8.63 -8.13 -2.88
N GLY A 21 -8.90 -8.58 -4.10
CA GLY A 21 -10.12 -9.34 -4.40
C GLY A 21 -10.17 -10.67 -3.66
N VAL A 22 -9.05 -11.39 -3.64
CA VAL A 22 -8.93 -12.66 -2.91
C VAL A 22 -9.11 -12.46 -1.40
N HIS A 23 -8.57 -11.37 -0.86
CA HIS A 23 -8.58 -11.09 0.59
C HIS A 23 -9.65 -10.08 1.00
N ARG A 24 -10.66 -9.87 0.17
CA ARG A 24 -11.67 -8.82 0.37
C ARG A 24 -12.32 -8.89 1.74
N ALA A 25 -12.75 -10.07 2.17
CA ALA A 25 -13.43 -10.24 3.45
C ALA A 25 -12.54 -9.84 4.64
N ALA A 26 -11.26 -10.18 4.59
CA ALA A 26 -10.31 -9.81 5.64
C ALA A 26 -10.03 -8.30 5.62
N LEU A 27 -9.87 -7.74 4.42
CA LEU A 27 -9.56 -6.31 4.26
C LEU A 27 -10.69 -5.39 4.70
N GLU A 28 -11.94 -5.83 4.63
CA GLU A 28 -13.09 -5.07 5.12
C GLU A 28 -12.99 -4.68 6.59
N LYS A 29 -12.19 -5.39 7.36
CA LYS A 29 -12.02 -5.17 8.80
C LYS A 29 -11.03 -4.06 9.13
N PHE A 30 -10.40 -3.45 8.14
CA PHE A 30 -9.36 -2.44 8.33
C PHE A 30 -9.76 -1.11 7.72
N ASP A 31 -9.14 -0.02 8.21
CA ASP A 31 -9.17 1.26 7.54
C ASP A 31 -8.14 1.24 6.43
N LEU A 32 -8.58 1.30 5.18
CA LEU A 32 -7.72 1.18 4.01
C LEU A 32 -7.43 2.55 3.41
N TYR A 33 -6.16 2.74 3.06
CA TYR A 33 -5.67 3.93 2.37
C TYR A 33 -4.90 3.47 1.15
N ALA A 34 -5.01 4.17 0.04
CA ALA A 34 -4.27 3.83 -1.17
C ALA A 34 -3.95 5.07 -1.99
N THR A 35 -2.85 5.02 -2.72
CA THR A 35 -2.53 6.06 -3.69
C THR A 35 -3.56 6.07 -4.82
N GLY A 36 -3.83 7.24 -5.38
CA GLY A 36 -5.03 7.53 -6.16
C GLY A 36 -5.42 6.54 -7.24
N THR A 37 -4.56 6.33 -8.25
CA THR A 37 -4.90 5.44 -9.37
C THR A 37 -4.96 3.96 -8.94
N THR A 38 -4.07 3.56 -8.04
CA THR A 38 -4.09 2.20 -7.47
C THR A 38 -5.38 1.98 -6.69
N GLY A 39 -5.71 2.92 -5.81
CA GLY A 39 -6.90 2.82 -4.97
C GLY A 39 -8.19 2.82 -5.78
N ALA A 40 -8.28 3.69 -6.78
CA ALA A 40 -9.47 3.74 -7.65
C ALA A 40 -9.70 2.40 -8.36
N GLY A 41 -8.64 1.76 -8.84
CA GLY A 41 -8.73 0.44 -9.48
C GLY A 41 -9.20 -0.64 -8.52
N ILE A 42 -8.72 -0.63 -7.29
CA ILE A 42 -9.14 -1.60 -6.27
C ILE A 42 -10.62 -1.39 -5.91
N VAL A 43 -11.04 -0.15 -5.69
CA VAL A 43 -12.44 0.15 -5.39
C VAL A 43 -13.36 -0.33 -6.52
N ALA A 44 -12.99 -0.06 -7.77
CA ALA A 44 -13.78 -0.47 -8.93
C ALA A 44 -13.92 -1.99 -9.03
N ALA A 45 -12.85 -2.74 -8.72
CA ALA A 45 -12.83 -4.20 -8.85
C ALA A 45 -13.43 -4.93 -7.65
N THR A 46 -13.34 -4.38 -6.45
CA THR A 46 -13.68 -5.11 -5.21
C THR A 46 -14.83 -4.50 -4.42
N GLY A 47 -15.14 -3.23 -4.62
CA GLY A 47 -16.12 -2.52 -3.81
C GLY A 47 -15.65 -2.18 -2.38
N LEU A 48 -14.38 -2.41 -2.07
CA LEU A 48 -13.83 -2.05 -0.76
C LEU A 48 -13.89 -0.54 -0.54
N ARG A 49 -14.10 -0.13 0.71
CA ARG A 49 -14.00 1.27 1.10
C ARG A 49 -12.54 1.64 1.31
N ILE A 50 -12.04 2.55 0.51
CA ILE A 50 -10.64 2.98 0.56
C ILE A 50 -10.59 4.50 0.56
N THR A 51 -9.84 5.08 1.49
CA THR A 51 -9.50 6.50 1.44
C THR A 51 -8.43 6.70 0.37
N LEU A 52 -8.77 7.44 -0.67
CA LEU A 52 -7.85 7.68 -1.78
C LEU A 52 -6.94 8.85 -1.46
N LEU A 53 -5.65 8.60 -1.48
CA LEU A 53 -4.62 9.63 -1.37
C LEU A 53 -4.29 10.13 -2.78
N LYS A 54 -3.37 11.09 -2.88
CA LYS A 54 -2.87 11.50 -4.19
C LYS A 54 -2.14 10.35 -4.87
N SER A 55 -2.03 10.38 -6.20
CA SER A 55 -1.18 9.40 -6.90
C SER A 55 0.27 9.55 -6.43
N GLY A 56 1.07 8.48 -6.52
CA GLY A 56 2.44 8.45 -5.99
C GLY A 56 3.27 9.67 -6.40
N PRO A 57 3.45 9.93 -7.73
CA PRO A 57 4.26 11.06 -8.19
C PRO A 57 3.72 12.43 -7.78
N LEU A 58 2.46 12.56 -7.44
CA LEU A 58 1.84 13.81 -7.02
C LEU A 58 1.80 14.00 -5.50
N GLY A 59 2.47 13.15 -4.76
CA GLY A 59 2.59 13.27 -3.32
C GLY A 59 1.92 12.17 -2.50
N GLY A 60 1.33 11.16 -3.13
CA GLY A 60 0.71 10.03 -2.41
C GLY A 60 1.69 9.29 -1.52
N ASP A 61 2.92 9.09 -2.00
CA ASP A 61 3.97 8.44 -1.22
C ASP A 61 4.36 9.30 -0.01
N ALA A 62 4.44 10.61 -0.19
CA ALA A 62 4.72 11.54 0.92
C ALA A 62 3.60 11.52 1.97
N GLN A 63 2.35 11.41 1.55
CA GLN A 63 1.22 11.28 2.47
C GLN A 63 1.31 10.01 3.30
N LEU A 64 1.64 8.88 2.68
CA LEU A 64 1.86 7.62 3.41
C LEU A 64 3.05 7.72 4.36
N GLY A 65 4.13 8.34 3.91
CA GLY A 65 5.30 8.58 4.76
C GLY A 65 4.97 9.38 6.00
N ALA A 66 4.16 10.43 5.86
CA ALA A 66 3.69 11.23 6.98
C ALA A 66 2.83 10.41 7.94
N MET A 67 1.95 9.56 7.41
CA MET A 67 1.12 8.68 8.25
C MET A 67 1.98 7.71 9.07
N ILE A 68 3.03 7.16 8.46
CA ILE A 68 3.98 6.29 9.16
C ILE A 68 4.67 7.06 10.29
N ALA A 69 5.24 8.21 9.96
CA ALA A 69 5.99 9.02 10.93
C ALA A 69 5.11 9.51 12.08
N GLU A 70 3.84 9.72 11.86
CA GLU A 70 2.89 10.18 12.87
C GLU A 70 2.22 9.03 13.64
N GLY A 71 2.58 7.78 13.36
CA GLY A 71 1.99 6.63 14.04
C GLY A 71 0.56 6.31 13.59
N ARG A 72 0.18 6.72 12.39
CA ARG A 72 -1.17 6.56 11.86
C ARG A 72 -1.30 5.45 10.82
N LEU A 73 -0.29 4.59 10.69
CA LEU A 73 -0.32 3.44 9.76
C LEU A 73 0.23 2.21 10.48
N ASP A 74 -0.50 1.12 10.45
CA ASP A 74 -0.11 -0.14 11.10
C ASP A 74 0.60 -1.09 10.14
N ALA A 75 0.27 -1.03 8.86
CA ALA A 75 0.89 -1.86 7.84
C ALA A 75 0.93 -1.13 6.50
N LEU A 76 1.98 -1.38 5.75
CA LEU A 76 2.13 -0.88 4.37
C LEU A 76 2.33 -2.07 3.44
N ILE A 77 1.44 -2.21 2.47
CA ILE A 77 1.53 -3.22 1.42
C ILE A 77 1.86 -2.49 0.13
N PHE A 78 3.08 -2.68 -0.34
CA PHE A 78 3.62 -1.97 -1.50
C PHE A 78 4.16 -2.98 -2.51
N PHE A 79 3.32 -3.38 -3.47
CA PHE A 79 3.74 -4.30 -4.53
C PHE A 79 4.72 -3.58 -5.46
N GLN A 80 5.99 -3.95 -5.34
CA GLN A 80 7.08 -3.31 -6.06
C GLN A 80 7.44 -4.06 -7.33
N ASP A 81 7.85 -3.31 -8.35
CA ASP A 81 8.42 -3.86 -9.59
C ASP A 81 9.93 -3.63 -9.56
N PRO A 82 10.73 -4.69 -9.33
CA PRO A 82 12.18 -4.56 -9.26
C PRO A 82 12.86 -4.45 -10.63
N LEU A 83 12.10 -4.67 -11.70
CA LEU A 83 12.66 -4.74 -13.05
C LEU A 83 12.53 -3.43 -13.83
N THR A 84 11.78 -2.48 -13.33
CA THR A 84 11.54 -1.21 -14.01
C THR A 84 12.22 -0.07 -13.26
N ALA A 85 12.98 0.77 -13.98
CA ALA A 85 13.53 1.99 -13.42
C ALA A 85 12.38 2.99 -13.12
N LEU A 86 12.43 3.63 -11.96
CA LEU A 86 11.38 4.53 -11.51
C LEU A 86 11.89 5.96 -11.43
N PRO A 87 11.17 6.93 -12.01
CA PRO A 87 11.56 8.34 -11.92
C PRO A 87 11.47 8.90 -10.50
N HIS A 88 10.69 8.28 -9.60
CA HIS A 88 10.53 8.69 -8.20
C HIS A 88 11.07 7.64 -7.21
N ASP A 89 12.15 6.96 -7.56
CA ASP A 89 12.78 5.94 -6.73
C ASP A 89 13.16 6.45 -5.33
N VAL A 90 13.48 7.73 -5.21
CA VAL A 90 13.78 8.36 -3.92
C VAL A 90 12.59 8.26 -2.96
N ASP A 91 11.36 8.45 -3.46
CA ASP A 91 10.15 8.36 -2.64
C ASP A 91 9.92 6.93 -2.16
N VAL A 92 10.17 5.95 -3.01
CA VAL A 92 10.07 4.53 -2.67
C VAL A 92 11.06 4.18 -1.56
N LYS A 93 12.31 4.65 -1.68
CA LYS A 93 13.34 4.44 -0.66
C LYS A 93 12.98 5.12 0.64
N ALA A 94 12.38 6.31 0.58
CA ALA A 94 11.92 7.02 1.77
C ALA A 94 10.84 6.24 2.51
N LEU A 95 9.87 5.65 1.82
CA LEU A 95 8.84 4.82 2.42
C LEU A 95 9.43 3.59 3.11
N THR A 96 10.36 2.91 2.45
CA THR A 96 11.05 1.74 3.02
C THR A 96 11.79 2.12 4.30
N ARG A 97 12.51 3.24 4.28
CA ARG A 97 13.25 3.73 5.42
C ARG A 97 12.31 4.05 6.60
N LEU A 98 11.23 4.75 6.34
CA LEU A 98 10.27 5.13 7.38
C LEU A 98 9.57 3.90 7.98
N ALA A 99 9.14 2.96 7.14
CA ALA A 99 8.52 1.74 7.62
C ALA A 99 9.47 0.93 8.51
N THR A 100 10.74 0.86 8.12
CA THR A 100 11.78 0.19 8.90
C THR A 100 12.05 0.91 10.22
N LEU A 101 12.20 2.23 10.17
CA LEU A 101 12.49 3.05 11.35
C LEU A 101 11.38 2.99 12.40
N TYR A 102 10.14 3.05 11.96
CA TYR A 102 8.97 3.08 12.84
C TYR A 102 8.37 1.69 13.09
N ASN A 103 9.04 0.64 12.65
CA ASN A 103 8.64 -0.76 12.89
C ASN A 103 7.22 -1.07 12.39
N VAL A 104 6.87 -0.55 11.24
CA VAL A 104 5.60 -0.82 10.58
C VAL A 104 5.69 -2.13 9.80
N LEU A 105 4.65 -2.96 9.84
CA LEU A 105 4.56 -4.15 9.00
C LEU A 105 4.64 -3.73 7.54
N PHE A 106 5.56 -4.35 6.78
CA PHE A 106 5.83 -3.93 5.41
C PHE A 106 5.96 -5.12 4.48
N ALA A 107 5.16 -5.14 3.42
CA ALA A 107 5.18 -6.18 2.40
C ALA A 107 5.44 -5.58 1.03
N VAL A 108 6.28 -6.25 0.23
CA VAL A 108 6.66 -5.80 -1.12
C VAL A 108 6.16 -6.72 -2.22
N ASN A 109 5.56 -7.85 -1.85
CA ASN A 109 5.00 -8.84 -2.79
C ASN A 109 3.83 -9.59 -2.13
N GLY A 110 3.16 -10.44 -2.91
CA GLY A 110 1.99 -11.16 -2.45
C GLY A 110 2.26 -12.11 -1.29
N ALA A 111 3.37 -12.82 -1.33
CA ALA A 111 3.72 -13.77 -0.27
C ALA A 111 3.90 -13.07 1.08
N THR A 112 4.62 -11.95 1.07
CA THR A 112 4.82 -11.16 2.29
C THR A 112 3.53 -10.46 2.72
N ALA A 113 2.71 -10.01 1.77
CA ALA A 113 1.41 -9.42 2.07
C ALA A 113 0.48 -10.42 2.78
N ASP A 114 0.49 -11.69 2.38
CA ASP A 114 -0.25 -12.74 3.07
C ASP A 114 0.20 -12.86 4.52
N ALA A 115 1.50 -12.83 4.77
CA ALA A 115 2.05 -12.92 6.11
C ALA A 115 1.69 -11.69 6.97
N VAL A 116 1.73 -10.50 6.38
CA VAL A 116 1.31 -9.26 7.06
C VAL A 116 -0.16 -9.35 7.43
N LEU A 117 -1.01 -9.79 6.53
CA LEU A 117 -2.45 -9.89 6.78
C LEU A 117 -2.75 -10.88 7.91
N ALA A 118 -2.00 -11.96 8.01
CA ALA A 118 -2.13 -12.92 9.09
C ALA A 118 -1.63 -12.36 10.44
N ALA A 119 -0.61 -11.50 10.41
CA ALA A 119 -0.01 -10.93 11.62
C ALA A 119 -0.81 -9.78 12.24
N ILE A 120 -1.48 -9.02 11.40
CA ILE A 120 -2.20 -7.82 11.82
C ILE A 120 -3.53 -8.18 12.49
#